data_7882b3a5e3a973a643e19481b6e47a13
#
_entry.id   7882b3a5e3a973a643e19481b6e47a13
#
_cell.length_a   1.000
_cell.length_b   1.000
_cell.length_c   1.000
_cell.angle_alpha   90.00
_cell.angle_beta   90.00
_cell.angle_gamma   90.00
#
_symmetry.space_group_name_H-M   'P 1'
#
loop_
_entity.id
_entity.type
_entity.pdbx_description
1 polymer ?
#
loop_
_entity_poly.entity_id
_entity_poly.type
_entity_poly.pdbx_seq_one_letter_code
_entity_poly.pdbx_strand_id
1 'polypeptide(L)'
;MKVIVSDPISEDGIRILKDNNIKVIYAVDENIDENFKHIQSADGWIIRSGTTLDSKIINNAVNLSVIGRAGVGVDNIDISAATRRGVVVMNTPDANTISAAEHTMALILAISRNISYGHEAISKGEWNRHKLIGSELRN
;
A
#
# COMPACT_ATOMS: atom_id res chain seq x y z
N MET A 1 -10.66 -12.12 19.18
CA MET A 1 -10.60 -11.50 17.84
C MET A 1 -9.43 -12.10 17.08
N LYS A 2 -9.63 -12.45 15.81
CA LYS A 2 -8.61 -12.94 14.88
C LYS A 2 -8.44 -11.94 13.75
N VAL A 3 -7.22 -11.58 13.43
CA VAL A 3 -6.89 -10.64 12.35
C VAL A 3 -5.93 -11.30 11.37
N ILE A 4 -6.27 -11.27 10.09
CA ILE A 4 -5.37 -11.65 9.01
C ILE A 4 -4.50 -10.44 8.66
N VAL A 5 -3.22 -10.69 8.39
CA VAL A 5 -2.28 -9.72 7.83
C VAL A 5 -1.72 -10.33 6.56
N SER A 6 -2.16 -9.86 5.40
CA SER A 6 -1.78 -10.43 4.09
C SER A 6 -0.75 -9.61 3.32
N ASP A 7 -0.44 -8.42 3.80
CA ASP A 7 0.66 -7.61 3.26
C ASP A 7 1.67 -7.27 4.38
N PRO A 8 2.95 -7.08 4.07
CA PRO A 8 3.95 -6.74 5.07
C PRO A 8 3.63 -5.44 5.80
N ILE A 9 3.56 -5.46 7.12
CA ILE A 9 3.48 -4.29 8.01
C ILE A 9 4.65 -4.30 8.99
N SER A 10 4.86 -3.19 9.70
CA SER A 10 5.93 -3.10 10.68
C SER A 10 5.74 -4.11 11.83
N GLU A 11 6.85 -4.58 12.39
CA GLU A 11 6.82 -5.46 13.58
C GLU A 11 6.12 -4.81 14.77
N ASP A 12 6.23 -3.49 14.90
CA ASP A 12 5.51 -2.72 15.92
C ASP A 12 4.00 -2.85 15.77
N GLY A 13 3.48 -2.81 14.52
CA GLY A 13 2.06 -3.05 14.26
C GLY A 13 1.61 -4.45 14.69
N ILE A 14 2.40 -5.46 14.39
CA ILE A 14 2.14 -6.84 14.83
C ILE A 14 2.19 -6.95 16.37
N ARG A 15 3.16 -6.28 17.01
CA ARG A 15 3.30 -6.27 18.46
C ARG A 15 2.08 -5.64 19.13
N ILE A 16 1.61 -4.49 18.64
CA ILE A 16 0.41 -3.82 19.17
C ILE A 16 -0.80 -4.75 19.14
N LEU A 17 -1.01 -5.49 18.05
CA LEU A 17 -2.11 -6.44 17.94
C LEU A 17 -1.99 -7.55 19.02
N LYS A 18 -0.80 -8.13 19.15
CA LYS A 18 -0.54 -9.21 20.13
C LYS A 18 -0.69 -8.74 21.56
N ASP A 19 -0.18 -7.56 21.91
CA ASP A 19 -0.26 -6.96 23.25
C ASP A 19 -1.72 -6.68 23.66
N ASN A 20 -2.60 -6.49 22.67
CA ASN A 20 -4.04 -6.36 22.88
C ASN A 20 -4.82 -7.70 22.77
N ASN A 21 -4.14 -8.84 22.91
CA ASN A 21 -4.73 -10.18 22.85
C ASN A 21 -5.45 -10.48 21.54
N ILE A 22 -5.04 -9.86 20.43
CA ILE A 22 -5.55 -10.13 19.09
C ILE A 22 -4.72 -11.26 18.48
N LYS A 23 -5.38 -12.34 18.08
CA LYS A 23 -4.72 -13.44 17.37
C LYS A 23 -4.41 -13.01 15.94
N VAL A 24 -3.13 -12.87 15.61
CA VAL A 24 -2.66 -12.52 14.26
C VAL A 24 -2.42 -13.80 13.46
N ILE A 25 -2.98 -13.84 12.26
CA ILE A 25 -2.68 -14.82 11.21
C ILE A 25 -1.85 -14.06 10.16
N TYR A 26 -0.57 -14.37 10.10
CA TYR A 26 0.36 -13.73 9.16
C TYR A 26 0.38 -14.54 7.87
N ALA A 27 -0.26 -14.02 6.82
CA ALA A 27 -0.50 -14.69 5.55
C ALA A 27 0.11 -13.89 4.39
N VAL A 28 1.30 -13.34 4.60
CA VAL A 28 2.05 -12.61 3.57
C VAL A 28 2.59 -13.62 2.57
N ASP A 29 2.51 -13.28 1.28
CA ASP A 29 2.92 -14.12 0.16
C ASP A 29 2.10 -15.43 -0.02
N GLU A 30 1.01 -15.58 0.74
CA GLU A 30 0.11 -16.72 0.56
C GLU A 30 -1.00 -16.38 -0.45
N ASN A 31 -1.37 -17.35 -1.26
CA ASN A 31 -2.49 -17.20 -2.18
C ASN A 31 -3.80 -17.08 -1.39
N ILE A 32 -4.58 -16.05 -1.66
CA ILE A 32 -5.87 -15.80 -0.98
C ILE A 32 -6.82 -17.00 -1.11
N ASP A 33 -6.79 -17.71 -2.24
CA ASP A 33 -7.62 -18.91 -2.45
C ASP A 33 -7.22 -20.07 -1.54
N GLU A 34 -5.95 -20.19 -1.15
CA GLU A 34 -5.45 -21.21 -0.22
C GLU A 34 -5.80 -20.87 1.24
N ASN A 35 -6.01 -19.60 1.54
CA ASN A 35 -6.35 -19.08 2.86
C ASN A 35 -7.86 -19.04 3.15
N PHE A 36 -8.70 -19.61 2.31
CA PHE A 36 -10.16 -19.52 2.43
C PHE A 36 -10.69 -19.87 3.83
N LYS A 37 -10.10 -20.86 4.50
CA LYS A 37 -10.47 -21.24 5.89
C LYS A 37 -10.13 -20.16 6.92
N HIS A 38 -9.03 -19.43 6.70
CA HIS A 38 -8.64 -18.33 7.57
C HIS A 38 -9.57 -17.12 7.36
N ILE A 39 -9.93 -16.85 6.11
CA ILE A 39 -10.85 -15.77 5.71
C ILE A 39 -12.20 -15.91 6.42
N GLN A 40 -12.80 -17.09 6.40
CA GLN A 40 -14.10 -17.34 7.04
C GLN A 40 -14.08 -17.15 8.56
N SER A 41 -12.94 -17.33 9.21
CA SER A 41 -12.80 -17.28 10.66
C SER A 41 -12.23 -15.96 11.17
N ALA A 42 -11.88 -15.02 10.29
CA ALA A 42 -11.27 -13.76 10.65
C ALA A 42 -12.34 -12.70 10.99
N ASP A 43 -12.09 -11.98 12.07
CA ASP A 43 -12.89 -10.83 12.49
C ASP A 43 -12.38 -9.52 11.87
N GLY A 44 -11.08 -9.46 11.53
CA GLY A 44 -10.44 -8.31 10.92
C GLY A 44 -9.42 -8.70 9.86
N TRP A 45 -9.10 -7.78 8.98
CA TRP A 45 -8.10 -7.97 7.91
C TRP A 45 -7.25 -6.73 7.75
N ILE A 46 -5.94 -6.86 7.84
CA ILE A 46 -4.99 -5.79 7.57
C ILE A 46 -4.30 -6.06 6.25
N ILE A 47 -4.39 -5.08 5.36
CA ILE A 47 -3.81 -5.11 4.01
C ILE A 47 -3.01 -3.84 3.69
N ARG A 48 -2.28 -3.89 2.60
CA ARG A 48 -1.72 -2.73 1.91
C ARG A 48 -2.17 -2.72 0.45
N SER A 49 -1.26 -2.39 -0.49
CA SER A 49 -1.55 -2.35 -1.93
C SER A 49 -1.41 -3.70 -2.63
N GLY A 50 -0.76 -4.67 -2.01
CA GLY A 50 -0.53 -6.00 -2.60
C GLY A 50 -1.75 -6.89 -2.60
N THR A 51 -2.62 -6.75 -1.61
CA THR A 51 -3.85 -7.52 -1.48
C THR A 51 -5.04 -6.77 -2.05
N THR A 52 -5.86 -7.41 -2.87
CA THR A 52 -7.14 -6.89 -3.38
C THR A 52 -8.30 -7.62 -2.70
N LEU A 53 -9.24 -6.88 -2.13
CA LEU A 53 -10.45 -7.41 -1.52
C LEU A 53 -11.67 -7.06 -2.37
N ASP A 54 -12.00 -7.92 -3.29
CA ASP A 54 -13.18 -7.80 -4.13
C ASP A 54 -14.47 -8.21 -3.40
N SER A 55 -15.61 -8.03 -4.08
CA SER A 55 -16.92 -8.38 -3.52
C SER A 55 -17.05 -9.88 -3.20
N LYS A 56 -16.40 -10.76 -3.94
CA LYS A 56 -16.44 -12.21 -3.71
C LYS A 56 -15.73 -12.56 -2.41
N ILE A 57 -14.55 -12.02 -2.20
CA ILE A 57 -13.75 -12.24 -0.98
C ILE A 57 -14.48 -11.68 0.24
N ILE A 58 -14.93 -10.42 0.16
CA ILE A 58 -15.66 -9.77 1.26
C ILE A 58 -16.95 -10.54 1.62
N ASN A 59 -17.69 -11.01 0.63
CA ASN A 59 -18.92 -11.75 0.89
C ASN A 59 -18.68 -13.13 1.52
N ASN A 60 -17.56 -13.76 1.23
CA ASN A 60 -17.16 -15.03 1.81
C ASN A 60 -16.55 -14.91 3.22
N ALA A 61 -16.10 -13.75 3.61
CA ALA A 61 -15.54 -13.44 4.93
C ALA A 61 -16.65 -13.21 5.96
N VAL A 62 -17.39 -14.26 6.31
CA VAL A 62 -18.67 -14.18 7.07
C VAL A 62 -18.56 -13.51 8.42
N ASN A 63 -17.44 -13.59 9.10
CA ASN A 63 -17.20 -12.99 10.42
C ASN A 63 -16.49 -11.62 10.34
N LEU A 64 -16.08 -11.19 9.14
CA LEU A 64 -15.31 -9.96 8.95
C LEU A 64 -16.13 -8.74 9.37
N SER A 65 -15.59 -7.96 10.28
CA SER A 65 -16.19 -6.73 10.80
C SER A 65 -15.38 -5.49 10.49
N VAL A 66 -14.07 -5.65 10.23
CA VAL A 66 -13.17 -4.51 9.97
C VAL A 66 -12.08 -4.87 8.96
N ILE A 67 -11.80 -3.95 8.06
CA ILE A 67 -10.65 -3.97 7.15
C ILE A 67 -9.79 -2.75 7.47
N GLY A 68 -8.52 -2.95 7.79
CA GLY A 68 -7.51 -1.89 7.95
C GLY A 68 -6.57 -1.87 6.77
N ARG A 69 -6.55 -0.79 6.00
CA ARG A 69 -5.55 -0.62 4.96
C ARG A 69 -4.41 0.26 5.46
N ALA A 70 -3.21 -0.32 5.61
CA ALA A 70 -2.02 0.43 5.96
C ALA A 70 -1.50 1.23 4.75
N GLY A 71 -2.19 2.32 4.43
CA GLY A 71 -1.95 3.22 3.31
C GLY A 71 -3.07 4.23 3.12
N VAL A 72 -2.91 5.17 2.19
CA VAL A 72 -3.83 6.29 1.97
C VAL A 72 -5.03 5.89 1.12
N GLY A 73 -4.80 5.32 -0.06
CA GLY A 73 -5.87 4.91 -0.97
C GLY A 73 -6.64 3.69 -0.46
N VAL A 74 -7.79 3.42 -1.04
CA VAL A 74 -8.63 2.24 -0.75
C VAL A 74 -9.15 1.59 -2.04
N ASP A 75 -8.50 1.87 -3.15
CA ASP A 75 -8.84 1.44 -4.50
C ASP A 75 -8.80 -0.07 -4.71
N ASN A 76 -8.06 -0.77 -3.89
CA ASN A 76 -7.98 -2.24 -3.86
C ASN A 76 -9.00 -2.91 -2.94
N ILE A 77 -10.02 -2.17 -2.44
CA ILE A 77 -11.10 -2.68 -1.60
C ILE A 77 -12.45 -2.34 -2.24
N ASP A 78 -13.33 -3.32 -2.42
CA ASP A 78 -14.73 -3.06 -2.82
C ASP A 78 -15.49 -2.45 -1.63
N ILE A 79 -15.44 -1.10 -1.54
CA ILE A 79 -16.10 -0.33 -0.48
C ILE A 79 -17.62 -0.58 -0.48
N SER A 80 -18.21 -0.73 -1.66
CA SER A 80 -19.66 -0.98 -1.77
C SER A 80 -20.05 -2.33 -1.16
N ALA A 81 -19.26 -3.38 -1.42
CA ALA A 81 -19.46 -4.69 -0.80
C ALA A 81 -19.24 -4.65 0.71
N ALA A 82 -18.19 -3.98 1.19
CA ALA A 82 -17.90 -3.79 2.60
C ALA A 82 -19.09 -3.08 3.31
N THR A 83 -19.56 -1.99 2.72
CA THR A 83 -20.70 -1.22 3.27
C THR A 83 -21.98 -2.07 3.35
N ARG A 84 -22.32 -2.82 2.30
CA ARG A 84 -23.50 -3.71 2.32
C ARG A 84 -23.40 -4.79 3.40
N ARG A 85 -22.20 -5.21 3.73
CA ARG A 85 -21.91 -6.21 4.76
C ARG A 85 -21.78 -5.62 6.17
N GLY A 86 -21.80 -4.28 6.31
CA GLY A 86 -21.53 -3.60 7.58
C GLY A 86 -20.09 -3.72 8.05
N VAL A 87 -19.15 -3.98 7.12
CA VAL A 87 -17.70 -4.06 7.40
C VAL A 87 -17.13 -2.66 7.40
N VAL A 88 -16.49 -2.27 8.49
CA VAL A 88 -15.79 -0.98 8.62
C VAL A 88 -14.49 -1.02 7.83
N VAL A 89 -14.26 -0.03 6.96
CA VAL A 89 -12.99 0.13 6.25
C VAL A 89 -12.24 1.33 6.82
N MET A 90 -11.01 1.11 7.24
CA MET A 90 -10.12 2.11 7.83
C MET A 90 -8.85 2.22 6.98
N ASN A 91 -8.30 3.41 6.88
CA ASN A 91 -7.04 3.68 6.20
C ASN A 91 -6.12 4.55 7.08
N THR A 92 -4.90 4.82 6.59
CA THR A 92 -3.92 5.70 7.25
C THR A 92 -3.64 6.92 6.36
N PRO A 93 -4.53 7.96 6.37
CA PRO A 93 -4.54 9.01 5.36
C PRO A 93 -3.25 9.85 5.31
N ASP A 94 -2.55 10.02 6.43
CA ASP A 94 -1.39 10.91 6.52
C ASP A 94 -0.03 10.19 6.51
N ALA A 95 -0.02 8.85 6.40
CA ALA A 95 1.17 8.04 6.64
C ALA A 95 2.32 8.28 5.65
N ASN A 96 2.06 8.74 4.42
CA ASN A 96 3.08 8.97 3.39
C ASN A 96 2.95 10.32 2.67
N THR A 97 2.13 11.24 3.17
CA THR A 97 1.84 12.52 2.51
C THR A 97 3.12 13.31 2.22
N ILE A 98 4.00 13.47 3.20
CA ILE A 98 5.27 14.18 3.03
C ILE A 98 6.17 13.46 2.03
N SER A 99 6.37 12.15 2.20
CA SER A 99 7.21 11.35 1.30
C SER A 99 6.73 11.40 -0.15
N ALA A 100 5.41 11.34 -0.37
CA ALA A 100 4.81 11.43 -1.70
C ALA A 100 5.02 12.83 -2.31
N ALA A 101 4.86 13.88 -1.53
CA ALA A 101 5.08 15.26 -1.97
C ALA A 101 6.55 15.49 -2.36
N GLU A 102 7.49 15.09 -1.49
CA GLU A 102 8.93 15.20 -1.77
C GLU A 102 9.34 14.41 -3.02
N HIS A 103 8.85 13.18 -3.16
CA HIS A 103 9.13 12.37 -4.34
C HIS A 103 8.55 12.99 -5.61
N THR A 104 7.36 13.58 -5.54
CA THR A 104 6.75 14.31 -6.66
C THR A 104 7.62 15.50 -7.08
N MET A 105 8.06 16.31 -6.12
CA MET A 105 8.96 17.44 -6.39
C MET A 105 10.29 16.97 -6.98
N ALA A 106 10.87 15.88 -6.45
CA ALA A 106 12.10 15.31 -6.97
C ALA A 106 11.95 14.85 -8.43
N LEU A 107 10.84 14.18 -8.78
CA LEU A 107 10.55 13.77 -10.16
C LEU A 107 10.37 14.96 -11.10
N ILE A 108 9.63 16.00 -10.68
CA ILE A 108 9.45 17.22 -11.48
C ILE A 108 10.80 17.85 -11.79
N LEU A 109 11.66 18.01 -10.80
CA LEU A 109 13.01 18.57 -10.98
C LEU A 109 13.92 17.66 -11.82
N ALA A 110 13.85 16.34 -11.61
CA ALA A 110 14.62 15.39 -12.37
C ALA A 110 14.30 15.41 -13.88
N ILE A 111 13.01 15.47 -14.22
CA ILE A 111 12.53 15.56 -15.61
C ILE A 111 12.91 16.93 -16.20
N SER A 112 12.61 18.01 -15.48
CA SER A 112 12.86 19.39 -15.99
C SER A 112 14.32 19.67 -16.28
N ARG A 113 15.25 19.04 -15.55
CA ARG A 113 16.69 19.27 -15.65
C ARG A 113 17.47 18.11 -16.26
N ASN A 114 16.78 17.12 -16.87
CA ASN A 114 17.39 15.95 -17.54
C ASN A 114 18.37 15.17 -16.61
N ILE A 115 18.07 15.07 -15.29
CA ILE A 115 19.01 14.51 -14.30
C ILE A 115 19.32 13.04 -14.61
N SER A 116 18.30 12.23 -14.90
CA SER A 116 18.49 10.79 -15.20
C SER A 116 19.35 10.58 -16.44
N TYR A 117 19.07 11.36 -17.51
CA TYR A 117 19.88 11.30 -18.73
C TYR A 117 21.33 11.74 -18.48
N GLY A 118 21.52 12.82 -17.71
CA GLY A 118 22.85 13.30 -17.34
C GLY A 118 23.64 12.26 -16.52
N HIS A 119 22.98 11.62 -15.56
CA HIS A 119 23.59 10.54 -14.78
C HIS A 119 24.03 9.37 -15.66
N GLU A 120 23.15 8.92 -16.56
CA GLU A 120 23.45 7.82 -17.48
C GLU A 120 24.64 8.15 -18.40
N ALA A 121 24.66 9.36 -18.99
CA ALA A 121 25.73 9.83 -19.88
C ALA A 121 27.10 9.84 -19.15
N ILE A 122 27.13 10.43 -17.96
CA ILE A 122 28.35 10.46 -17.13
C ILE A 122 28.82 9.06 -16.76
N SER A 123 27.92 8.15 -16.40
CA SER A 123 28.26 6.77 -16.08
C SER A 123 28.89 6.01 -17.26
N LYS A 124 28.57 6.44 -18.49
CA LYS A 124 29.18 5.92 -19.74
C LYS A 124 30.44 6.69 -20.17
N GLY A 125 30.90 7.66 -19.39
CA GLY A 125 32.04 8.51 -19.74
C GLY A 125 31.74 9.59 -20.81
N GLU A 126 30.45 9.85 -21.07
CA GLU A 126 30.01 10.84 -22.04
C GLU A 126 29.79 12.21 -21.38
N TRP A 127 30.33 13.28 -21.99
CA TRP A 127 30.14 14.65 -21.52
C TRP A 127 29.51 15.53 -22.60
N ASN A 128 28.19 15.44 -22.75
CA ASN A 128 27.40 16.11 -23.78
C ASN A 128 26.58 17.27 -23.22
N ARG A 129 27.22 18.39 -22.85
CA ARG A 129 26.57 19.56 -22.24
C ARG A 129 25.36 20.06 -23.02
N HIS A 130 25.40 20.05 -24.35
CA HIS A 130 24.31 20.54 -25.20
C HIS A 130 23.02 19.70 -25.11
N LYS A 131 23.13 18.43 -24.74
CA LYS A 131 21.98 17.54 -24.54
C LYS A 131 21.39 17.62 -23.13
N LEU A 132 22.04 18.35 -22.22
CA LEU A 132 21.63 18.50 -20.84
C LEU A 132 20.87 19.82 -20.59
N ILE A 133 20.51 20.54 -21.65
CA ILE A 133 19.70 21.75 -21.52
C ILE A 133 18.30 21.31 -21.10
N GLY A 134 17.92 21.66 -19.89
CA GLY A 134 16.58 21.44 -19.34
C GLY A 134 15.76 22.72 -19.35
N SER A 135 14.56 22.63 -18.74
CA SER A 135 13.69 23.78 -18.52
C SER A 135 13.79 24.23 -17.06
N GLU A 136 13.73 25.54 -16.85
CA GLU A 136 13.50 26.09 -15.51
C GLU A 136 12.01 25.97 -15.15
N LEU A 137 11.71 25.77 -13.86
CA LEU A 137 10.31 25.78 -13.39
C LEU A 137 9.74 27.21 -13.29
N ARG A 138 10.57 28.20 -13.51
CA ARG A 138 10.21 29.60 -13.52
C ARG A 138 9.80 29.99 -14.95
N ASN A 139 8.48 30.13 -15.21
CA ASN A 139 7.85 30.55 -16.48
C ASN A 139 8.22 29.75 -17.69
#